data_8cf29dd3f899f3b33b83d17be6cb9653
#
_entry.id   8cf29dd3f899f3b33b83d17be6cb9653
#
_cell.length_a   1.000
_cell.length_b   1.000
_cell.length_c   1.000
_cell.angle_alpha   90.00
_cell.angle_beta   90.00
_cell.angle_gamma   90.00
#
_symmetry.space_group_name_H-M   'P 1'
#
loop_
_entity.id
_entity.type
_entity.pdbx_description
1 polymer ?
#
loop_
_entity_poly.entity_id
_entity_poly.type
_entity_poly.pdbx_seq_one_letter_code
_entity_poly.pdbx_strand_id
1 'polypeptide(L)'
;VALTKILSGGLFSGHFANGVLMADQFRLTANFSTDSATVTSWERPIDANGNNMLFSQLGTGLTESSGVFSFPSTGYYFILSKVEIQPASGDGLTGINVQVTENNSDFVIADTISEGGGSGFNRGSVLGSLLLNITNTTNQKFKMVTTSLASGSFILGNADFNRTSITALRIADSQ
;
A
#
# COMPACT_ATOMS: atom_id res chain seq x y z
N VAL A 1 20.16 -46.73 17.68
CA VAL A 1 20.38 -45.28 17.84
C VAL A 1 19.11 -44.59 17.39
N ALA A 2 18.31 -44.08 18.34
CA ALA A 2 17.08 -43.34 17.99
C ALA A 2 17.48 -41.98 17.39
N LEU A 3 17.11 -41.75 16.14
CA LEU A 3 17.11 -40.41 15.56
C LEU A 3 16.14 -39.57 16.36
N THR A 4 16.64 -38.69 17.19
CA THR A 4 15.85 -37.69 17.85
C THR A 4 15.16 -36.85 16.77
N LYS A 5 13.85 -36.94 16.71
CA LYS A 5 13.04 -36.09 15.83
C LYS A 5 13.41 -34.65 16.16
N ILE A 6 14.10 -33.98 15.26
CA ILE A 6 14.30 -32.53 15.34
C ILE A 6 12.90 -31.96 15.21
N LEU A 7 12.33 -31.60 16.36
CA LEU A 7 11.07 -30.84 16.36
C LEU A 7 11.30 -29.57 15.56
N SER A 8 10.39 -29.25 14.69
CA SER A 8 10.39 -28.12 13.77
C SER A 8 10.55 -26.74 14.42
N GLY A 9 10.92 -26.68 15.69
CA GLY A 9 11.21 -25.46 16.44
C GLY A 9 12.64 -25.36 16.97
N GLY A 10 13.52 -26.35 16.73
CA GLY A 10 14.79 -26.44 17.48
C GLY A 10 16.02 -25.80 16.85
N LEU A 11 16.07 -25.58 15.55
CA LEU A 11 17.26 -25.04 14.88
C LEU A 11 17.01 -23.80 14.01
N PHE A 12 15.76 -23.47 13.73
CA PHE A 12 15.41 -22.34 12.86
C PHE A 12 14.24 -21.51 13.39
N SER A 13 14.05 -21.44 14.69
CA SER A 13 12.89 -20.78 15.33
C SER A 13 12.90 -19.24 15.22
N GLY A 14 13.59 -18.67 14.30
CA GLY A 14 13.62 -17.21 14.19
C GLY A 14 13.60 -16.63 12.77
N HIS A 15 13.98 -17.38 11.74
CA HIS A 15 14.30 -16.69 10.48
C HIS A 15 13.59 -17.19 9.23
N PHE A 16 13.01 -18.41 9.22
CA PHE A 16 12.41 -18.97 8.00
C PHE A 16 11.13 -19.77 8.20
N ALA A 17 10.54 -19.74 9.39
CA ALA A 17 9.53 -20.72 9.76
C ALA A 17 8.20 -20.61 8.99
N ASN A 18 7.80 -19.48 8.45
CA ASN A 18 6.40 -19.32 8.04
C ASN A 18 6.13 -18.56 6.73
N GLY A 19 7.11 -18.28 5.88
CA GLY A 19 6.83 -17.58 4.61
C GLY A 19 6.27 -16.16 4.85
N VAL A 20 5.18 -15.82 4.18
CA VAL A 20 4.49 -14.52 4.36
C VAL A 20 3.74 -14.54 5.69
N LEU A 21 4.10 -13.64 6.60
CA LEU A 21 3.56 -13.56 7.97
C LEU A 21 2.27 -12.74 8.05
N MET A 22 2.07 -11.82 7.12
CA MET A 22 0.87 -11.02 6.96
C MET A 22 0.71 -10.66 5.48
N ALA A 23 -0.52 -10.68 5.00
CA ALA A 23 -0.91 -10.11 3.72
C ALA A 23 -2.20 -9.32 3.89
N ASP A 24 -2.23 -8.11 3.33
CA ASP A 24 -3.40 -7.24 3.36
C ASP A 24 -3.49 -6.43 2.07
N GLN A 25 -4.69 -6.06 1.68
CA GLN A 25 -4.91 -5.23 0.50
C GLN A 25 -5.97 -4.18 0.77
N PHE A 26 -5.72 -2.97 0.30
CA PHE A 26 -6.68 -1.88 0.26
C PHE A 26 -6.84 -1.38 -1.17
N ARG A 27 -8.03 -0.94 -1.51
CA ARG A 27 -8.34 -0.23 -2.76
C ARG A 27 -8.90 1.15 -2.48
N LEU A 28 -8.67 2.05 -3.41
CA LEU A 28 -9.33 3.35 -3.45
C LEU A 28 -10.75 3.18 -3.99
N THR A 29 -11.76 3.60 -3.22
CA THR A 29 -13.17 3.35 -3.55
C THR A 29 -13.77 4.36 -4.51
N ALA A 30 -13.21 5.57 -4.59
CA ALA A 30 -13.70 6.66 -5.44
C ALA A 30 -12.53 7.42 -6.08
N ASN A 31 -12.79 8.09 -7.20
CA ASN A 31 -11.79 8.96 -7.83
C ASN A 31 -11.38 10.08 -6.87
N PHE A 32 -10.09 10.39 -6.87
CA PHE A 32 -9.49 11.45 -6.05
C PHE A 32 -8.86 12.51 -6.97
N SER A 33 -9.19 13.79 -6.74
CA SER A 33 -8.80 14.91 -7.64
C SER A 33 -8.22 16.12 -6.94
N THR A 34 -8.04 16.06 -5.61
CA THR A 34 -7.42 17.17 -4.87
C THR A 34 -5.90 17.07 -4.97
N ASP A 35 -5.23 18.10 -5.44
CA ASP A 35 -3.76 18.12 -5.49
C ASP A 35 -3.15 18.31 -4.11
N SER A 36 -1.92 17.82 -3.95
CA SER A 36 -1.11 17.95 -2.73
C SER A 36 -1.83 17.51 -1.45
N ALA A 37 -2.73 16.53 -1.58
CA ALA A 37 -3.60 16.06 -0.50
C ALA A 37 -3.41 14.57 -0.22
N THR A 38 -3.56 14.18 1.06
CA THR A 38 -3.56 12.77 1.46
C THR A 38 -4.76 12.07 0.83
N VAL A 39 -4.51 10.99 0.10
CA VAL A 39 -5.55 10.16 -0.53
C VAL A 39 -6.28 9.40 0.56
N THR A 40 -7.58 9.55 0.60
CA THR A 40 -8.50 8.92 1.56
C THR A 40 -9.47 7.97 0.86
N SER A 41 -10.45 7.44 1.57
CA SER A 41 -11.47 6.53 1.02
C SER A 41 -10.90 5.17 0.59
N TRP A 42 -10.03 4.63 1.42
CA TRP A 42 -9.50 3.28 1.29
C TRP A 42 -10.39 2.26 1.99
N GLU A 43 -10.59 1.11 1.36
CA GLU A 43 -11.24 -0.04 1.97
C GLU A 43 -10.56 -1.34 1.57
N ARG A 44 -10.77 -2.41 2.34
CA ARG A 44 -10.43 -3.77 1.90
C ARG A 44 -11.37 -4.19 0.78
N PRO A 45 -10.87 -4.90 -0.26
CA PRO A 45 -11.70 -5.28 -1.39
C PRO A 45 -12.93 -6.10 -0.98
N ILE A 46 -14.10 -5.61 -1.40
CA ILE A 46 -15.38 -6.29 -1.32
C ILE A 46 -16.02 -6.29 -2.72
N ASP A 47 -16.97 -7.16 -2.98
CA ASP A 47 -17.76 -7.11 -4.22
C ASP A 47 -18.91 -6.08 -4.11
N ALA A 48 -19.61 -5.85 -5.22
CA ALA A 48 -20.76 -4.95 -5.27
C ALA A 48 -21.93 -5.34 -4.33
N ASN A 49 -21.90 -6.55 -3.77
CA ASN A 49 -22.86 -7.05 -2.81
C ASN A 49 -22.36 -6.97 -1.36
N GLY A 50 -21.16 -6.40 -1.14
CA GLY A 50 -20.54 -6.29 0.16
C GLY A 50 -19.84 -7.56 0.65
N ASN A 51 -19.59 -8.55 -0.22
CA ASN A 51 -18.87 -9.76 0.15
C ASN A 51 -17.36 -9.59 -0.08
N ASN A 52 -16.54 -10.30 0.69
CA ASN A 52 -15.08 -10.26 0.60
C ASN A 52 -14.55 -11.02 -0.64
N MET A 53 -14.93 -10.73 -1.83
CA MET A 53 -14.40 -11.21 -3.14
C MET A 53 -13.27 -12.26 -3.09
N LEU A 54 -13.32 -13.26 -2.21
CA LEU A 54 -12.23 -14.19 -1.89
C LEU A 54 -10.94 -13.50 -1.37
N PHE A 55 -11.00 -12.21 -1.07
CA PHE A 55 -9.92 -11.48 -0.41
C PHE A 55 -10.13 -11.56 1.10
N SER A 56 -9.24 -12.22 1.78
CA SER A 56 -9.13 -12.14 3.22
C SER A 56 -7.71 -11.75 3.58
N GLN A 57 -7.55 -10.90 4.59
CA GLN A 57 -6.24 -10.62 5.13
C GLN A 57 -5.66 -11.90 5.77
N LEU A 58 -4.36 -12.11 5.61
CA LEU A 58 -3.60 -13.09 6.36
C LEU A 58 -3.04 -12.41 7.61
N GLY A 59 -3.27 -12.98 8.78
CA GLY A 59 -2.82 -12.41 10.05
C GLY A 59 -3.53 -11.10 10.42
N THR A 60 -2.90 -10.27 11.25
CA THR A 60 -3.40 -8.94 11.59
C THR A 60 -2.94 -7.95 10.52
N GLY A 61 -3.87 -7.44 9.73
CA GLY A 61 -3.58 -6.51 8.65
C GLY A 61 -3.19 -5.11 9.11
N LEU A 62 -2.96 -4.21 8.14
CA LEU A 62 -2.74 -2.79 8.38
C LEU A 62 -4.00 -2.16 9.02
N THR A 63 -3.79 -1.07 9.75
CA THR A 63 -4.88 -0.18 10.15
C THR A 63 -4.82 1.09 9.30
N GLU A 64 -5.94 1.45 8.67
CA GLU A 64 -6.07 2.69 7.91
C GLU A 64 -6.94 3.67 8.70
N SER A 65 -6.51 4.94 8.76
CA SER A 65 -7.27 6.03 9.32
C SER A 65 -6.96 7.33 8.59
N SER A 66 -7.95 7.91 7.93
CA SER A 66 -7.83 9.17 7.18
C SER A 66 -6.67 9.19 6.18
N GLY A 67 -6.45 8.09 5.47
CA GLY A 67 -5.40 7.92 4.47
C GLY A 67 -4.02 7.54 5.02
N VAL A 68 -3.89 7.39 6.35
CA VAL A 68 -2.63 6.97 7.00
C VAL A 68 -2.72 5.51 7.38
N PHE A 69 -1.70 4.75 6.98
CA PHE A 69 -1.57 3.33 7.24
C PHE A 69 -0.59 3.06 8.36
N SER A 70 -1.00 2.26 9.35
CA SER A 70 -0.19 1.82 10.49
C SER A 70 0.03 0.31 10.42
N PHE A 71 1.21 -0.14 10.87
CA PHE A 71 1.62 -1.53 10.84
C PHE A 71 1.18 -2.27 12.13
N PRO A 72 0.71 -3.54 12.02
CA PRO A 72 0.25 -4.29 13.18
C PRO A 72 1.39 -4.78 14.10
N SER A 73 2.58 -4.94 13.56
CA SER A 73 3.77 -5.45 14.29
C SER A 73 5.06 -4.94 13.64
N THR A 74 6.17 -5.06 14.35
CA THR A 74 7.50 -4.82 13.78
C THR A 74 7.86 -5.90 12.76
N GLY A 75 8.72 -5.60 11.78
CA GLY A 75 9.13 -6.54 10.75
C GLY A 75 9.50 -5.87 9.42
N TYR A 76 9.91 -6.69 8.46
CA TYR A 76 10.10 -6.25 7.09
C TYR A 76 8.81 -6.36 6.30
N TYR A 77 8.41 -5.25 5.70
CA TYR A 77 7.20 -5.15 4.90
C TYR A 77 7.53 -4.81 3.45
N PHE A 78 6.96 -5.56 2.54
CA PHE A 78 6.92 -5.21 1.12
C PHE A 78 5.57 -4.56 0.82
N ILE A 79 5.60 -3.31 0.39
CA ILE A 79 4.43 -2.53 -0.01
C ILE A 79 4.45 -2.41 -1.53
N LEU A 80 3.43 -2.93 -2.18
CA LEU A 80 3.20 -2.78 -3.62
C LEU A 80 2.02 -1.84 -3.83
N SER A 81 2.24 -0.76 -4.55
CA SER A 81 1.24 0.23 -4.92
C SER A 81 0.95 0.15 -6.41
N LYS A 82 -0.29 -0.14 -6.77
CA LYS A 82 -0.81 0.02 -8.12
C LYS A 82 -1.62 1.30 -8.17
N VAL A 83 -1.29 2.22 -9.04
CA VAL A 83 -1.98 3.50 -9.18
C VAL A 83 -2.50 3.64 -10.60
N GLU A 84 -3.82 3.72 -10.77
CA GLU A 84 -4.42 4.06 -12.06
C GLU A 84 -4.66 5.56 -12.12
N ILE A 85 -4.01 6.22 -13.09
CA ILE A 85 -3.96 7.66 -13.23
C ILE A 85 -4.69 8.07 -14.52
N GLN A 86 -5.45 9.13 -14.45
CA GLN A 86 -6.04 9.80 -15.60
C GLN A 86 -5.62 11.26 -15.59
N PRO A 87 -4.54 11.64 -16.31
CA PRO A 87 -4.17 13.03 -16.47
C PRO A 87 -5.23 13.80 -17.28
N ALA A 88 -5.43 15.07 -16.97
CA ALA A 88 -6.16 15.98 -17.83
C ALA A 88 -5.40 16.22 -19.15
N SER A 89 -6.10 16.62 -20.18
CA SER A 89 -5.46 16.99 -21.46
C SER A 89 -4.45 18.13 -21.25
N GLY A 90 -3.20 17.88 -21.64
CA GLY A 90 -2.09 18.82 -21.47
C GLY A 90 -1.44 18.82 -20.09
N ASP A 91 -1.88 17.99 -19.16
CA ASP A 91 -1.19 17.79 -17.88
C ASP A 91 0.09 16.99 -18.11
N GLY A 92 1.23 17.63 -17.95
CA GLY A 92 2.53 17.03 -18.25
C GLY A 92 2.98 15.97 -17.24
N LEU A 93 2.42 15.99 -16.02
CA LEU A 93 2.77 15.07 -14.96
C LEU A 93 1.65 15.01 -13.92
N THR A 94 1.19 13.83 -13.61
CA THR A 94 0.17 13.56 -12.58
C THR A 94 0.59 12.34 -11.77
N GLY A 95 0.48 12.38 -10.46
CA GLY A 95 0.93 11.23 -9.67
C GLY A 95 0.59 11.22 -8.20
N ILE A 96 1.24 10.30 -7.53
CA ILE A 96 1.20 10.08 -6.09
C ILE A 96 2.63 9.98 -5.55
N ASN A 97 2.89 10.66 -4.46
CA ASN A 97 4.03 10.43 -3.59
C ASN A 97 3.63 9.44 -2.50
N VAL A 98 4.36 8.34 -2.35
CA VAL A 98 4.28 7.51 -1.16
C VAL A 98 5.20 8.12 -0.11
N GLN A 99 4.63 8.54 0.99
CA GLN A 99 5.34 9.19 2.08
C GLN A 99 5.40 8.29 3.30
N VAL A 100 6.53 8.29 3.98
CA VAL A 100 6.78 7.52 5.21
C VAL A 100 7.16 8.45 6.36
N THR A 101 6.92 8.03 7.60
CA THR A 101 7.35 8.75 8.80
C THR A 101 8.00 7.81 9.81
N GLU A 102 8.95 8.32 10.59
CA GLU A 102 9.58 7.63 11.70
C GLU A 102 9.14 8.18 13.08
N ASN A 103 8.43 9.31 13.11
CA ASN A 103 8.05 10.02 14.34
C ASN A 103 6.55 10.32 14.43
N ASN A 104 5.73 9.76 13.53
CA ASN A 104 4.28 9.97 13.44
C ASN A 104 3.86 11.42 13.09
N SER A 105 4.77 12.29 12.70
CA SER A 105 4.46 13.69 12.32
C SER A 105 5.11 14.11 11.01
N ASP A 106 6.41 13.90 10.87
CA ASP A 106 7.17 14.38 9.72
C ASP A 106 7.22 13.30 8.64
N PHE A 107 6.43 13.50 7.60
CA PHE A 107 6.36 12.60 6.47
C PHE A 107 7.32 13.04 5.37
N VAL A 108 8.15 12.11 4.90
CA VAL A 108 9.09 12.31 3.80
C VAL A 108 8.71 11.43 2.61
N ILE A 109 8.99 11.90 1.39
CA ILE A 109 8.73 11.14 0.17
C ILE A 109 9.71 9.97 0.10
N ALA A 110 9.18 8.76 0.00
CA ALA A 110 9.94 7.52 -0.17
C ALA A 110 9.86 6.98 -1.61
N ASP A 111 8.75 7.25 -2.32
CA ASP A 111 8.55 6.85 -3.71
C ASP A 111 7.64 7.84 -4.42
N THR A 112 7.80 7.98 -5.73
CA THR A 112 6.93 8.79 -6.60
C THR A 112 6.41 7.94 -7.76
N ILE A 113 5.11 7.80 -7.85
CA ILE A 113 4.40 7.05 -8.87
C ILE A 113 3.66 8.04 -9.76
N SER A 114 4.09 8.22 -11.00
CA SER A 114 3.55 9.27 -11.86
C SER A 114 3.38 8.81 -13.30
N GLU A 115 2.46 9.47 -14.00
CA GLU A 115 2.16 9.33 -15.42
C GLU A 115 2.20 10.69 -16.08
N GLY A 116 2.72 10.77 -17.32
CA GLY A 116 2.67 11.97 -18.13
C GLY A 116 1.42 12.01 -19.01
N GLY A 117 0.71 13.12 -19.02
CA GLY A 117 -0.43 13.35 -19.91
C GLY A 117 0.01 13.92 -21.27
N GLY A 118 -0.38 13.24 -22.37
CA GLY A 118 -0.27 13.77 -23.73
C GLY A 118 -1.46 14.65 -24.11
N SER A 119 -1.62 14.93 -25.41
CA SER A 119 -2.71 15.73 -25.97
C SER A 119 -4.09 15.03 -26.00
N GLY A 120 -4.37 14.13 -25.06
CA GLY A 120 -5.63 13.38 -24.95
C GLY A 120 -5.86 12.83 -23.55
N PHE A 121 -7.06 12.27 -23.31
CA PHE A 121 -7.34 11.54 -22.07
C PHE A 121 -6.65 10.19 -22.10
N ASN A 122 -5.44 10.14 -21.62
CA ASN A 122 -4.72 8.89 -21.45
C ASN A 122 -4.94 8.37 -20.03
N ARG A 123 -5.21 7.09 -19.90
CA ARG A 123 -5.21 6.39 -18.62
C ARG A 123 -4.00 5.46 -18.59
N GLY A 124 -3.27 5.51 -17.50
CA GLY A 124 -2.17 4.60 -17.24
C GLY A 124 -2.31 3.91 -15.90
N SER A 125 -1.72 2.72 -15.78
CA SER A 125 -1.53 2.05 -14.49
C SER A 125 -0.04 1.95 -14.23
N VAL A 126 0.41 2.55 -13.14
CA VAL A 126 1.82 2.59 -12.74
C VAL A 126 1.97 1.83 -11.43
N LEU A 127 3.10 1.14 -11.28
CA LEU A 127 3.44 0.41 -10.08
C LEU A 127 4.58 1.11 -9.34
N GLY A 128 4.46 1.19 -8.02
CA GLY A 128 5.53 1.56 -7.12
C GLY A 128 5.70 0.50 -6.04
N SER A 129 6.88 0.41 -5.44
CA SER A 129 7.11 -0.55 -4.37
C SER A 129 8.13 -0.04 -3.34
N LEU A 130 7.91 -0.40 -2.09
CA LEU A 130 8.80 -0.11 -0.98
C LEU A 130 9.11 -1.38 -0.19
N LEU A 131 10.34 -1.50 0.28
CA LEU A 131 10.74 -2.45 1.30
C LEU A 131 11.06 -1.67 2.58
N LEU A 132 10.26 -1.86 3.63
CA LEU A 132 10.36 -1.12 4.88
C LEU A 132 10.73 -2.04 6.03
N ASN A 133 11.69 -1.66 6.87
CA ASN A 133 11.95 -2.30 8.15
C ASN A 133 11.22 -1.51 9.25
N ILE A 134 10.13 -2.05 9.74
CA ILE A 134 9.33 -1.43 10.79
C ILE A 134 9.84 -1.92 12.16
N THR A 135 10.41 -1.00 12.92
CA THR A 135 10.95 -1.24 14.27
C THR A 135 10.09 -0.60 15.36
N ASN A 136 9.19 0.34 14.98
CA ASN A 136 8.29 1.04 15.89
C ASN A 136 6.93 1.29 15.24
N THR A 137 5.94 0.48 15.58
CA THR A 137 4.58 0.57 15.01
C THR A 137 3.78 1.80 15.46
N THR A 138 4.14 2.44 16.53
CA THR A 138 3.50 3.67 17.00
C THR A 138 3.88 4.86 16.12
N ASN A 139 5.14 4.94 15.75
CA ASN A 139 5.71 6.09 15.08
C ASN A 139 5.84 5.93 13.56
N GLN A 140 6.14 4.70 13.10
CA GLN A 140 6.40 4.43 11.70
C GLN A 140 5.11 4.12 10.96
N LYS A 141 4.81 4.91 9.94
CA LYS A 141 3.57 4.85 9.16
C LYS A 141 3.86 5.25 7.72
N PHE A 142 2.90 5.01 6.84
CA PHE A 142 2.95 5.55 5.49
C PHE A 142 1.60 6.11 5.06
N LYS A 143 1.62 6.94 4.02
CA LYS A 143 0.43 7.47 3.35
C LYS A 143 0.73 7.73 1.88
N MET A 144 -0.32 7.91 1.10
CA MET A 144 -0.24 8.39 -0.28
C MET A 144 -0.71 9.83 -0.36
N VAL A 145 0.06 10.68 -1.03
CA VAL A 145 -0.24 12.11 -1.22
C VAL A 145 -0.17 12.40 -2.71
N THR A 146 -1.21 12.98 -3.25
CA THR A 146 -1.24 13.39 -4.65
C THR A 146 -0.19 14.47 -4.95
N THR A 147 0.33 14.46 -6.16
CA THR A 147 1.30 15.45 -6.62
C THR A 147 1.04 15.82 -8.08
N SER A 148 1.13 17.10 -8.38
CA SER A 148 0.98 17.63 -9.74
C SER A 148 -0.36 17.27 -10.41
N LEU A 149 -1.46 17.23 -9.67
CA LEU A 149 -2.79 17.04 -10.23
C LEU A 149 -3.35 18.36 -10.74
N ALA A 150 -3.32 18.57 -12.05
CA ALA A 150 -4.04 19.68 -12.67
C ALA A 150 -5.57 19.47 -12.58
N SER A 151 -6.33 20.54 -12.75
CA SER A 151 -7.80 20.47 -12.80
C SER A 151 -8.26 19.51 -13.91
N GLY A 152 -9.05 18.53 -13.55
CA GLY A 152 -9.51 17.45 -14.45
C GLY A 152 -8.64 16.22 -14.49
N SER A 153 -7.51 16.19 -13.76
CA SER A 153 -6.73 14.98 -13.51
C SER A 153 -7.28 14.22 -12.30
N PHE A 154 -7.16 12.88 -12.33
CA PHE A 154 -7.68 12.00 -11.29
C PHE A 154 -6.71 10.85 -10.97
N ILE A 155 -6.63 10.51 -9.70
CA ILE A 155 -6.27 9.16 -9.26
C ILE A 155 -7.57 8.36 -9.24
N LEU A 156 -7.62 7.28 -10.00
CA LEU A 156 -8.86 6.56 -10.23
C LEU A 156 -9.11 5.50 -9.16
N GLY A 157 -10.28 5.58 -8.54
CA GLY A 157 -10.80 4.59 -7.60
C GLY A 157 -12.06 3.91 -8.13
N ASN A 158 -12.43 2.81 -7.50
CA ASN A 158 -13.69 2.11 -7.76
C ASN A 158 -14.06 1.22 -6.56
N ALA A 159 -15.35 1.21 -6.18
CA ALA A 159 -15.83 0.42 -5.05
C ALA A 159 -15.99 -1.07 -5.37
N ASP A 160 -16.01 -1.48 -6.64
CA ASP A 160 -16.30 -2.85 -7.05
C ASP A 160 -15.05 -3.63 -7.49
N PHE A 161 -13.98 -2.94 -7.95
CA PHE A 161 -12.76 -3.58 -8.41
C PHE A 161 -11.52 -2.68 -8.22
N ASN A 162 -10.34 -3.30 -8.17
CA ASN A 162 -9.08 -2.61 -7.90
C ASN A 162 -8.60 -1.81 -9.12
N ARG A 163 -8.78 -0.48 -9.10
CA ARG A 163 -8.08 0.48 -9.94
C ARG A 163 -6.77 0.89 -9.28
N THR A 164 -6.86 1.71 -8.26
CA THR A 164 -5.74 2.05 -7.38
C THR A 164 -5.81 1.20 -6.13
N SER A 165 -4.73 0.53 -5.79
CA SER A 165 -4.66 -0.39 -4.66
C SER A 165 -3.29 -0.45 -4.02
N ILE A 166 -3.26 -0.82 -2.75
CA ILE A 166 -2.07 -1.08 -1.95
C ILE A 166 -2.12 -2.53 -1.52
N THR A 167 -1.04 -3.28 -1.74
CA THR A 167 -0.85 -4.62 -1.18
C THR A 167 0.35 -4.59 -0.24
N ALA A 168 0.16 -5.05 0.99
CA ALA A 168 1.20 -5.13 2.01
C ALA A 168 1.46 -6.58 2.40
N LEU A 169 2.73 -6.98 2.41
CA LEU A 169 3.18 -8.28 2.84
C LEU A 169 4.23 -8.11 3.95
N ARG A 170 4.03 -8.75 5.10
CA ARG A 170 5.10 -8.88 6.11
C ARG A 170 5.87 -10.16 5.83
N ILE A 171 7.14 -10.03 5.50
CA ILE A 171 7.97 -11.11 4.96
C ILE A 171 9.02 -11.63 5.94
N ALA A 172 9.36 -10.86 6.97
CA ALA A 172 10.33 -11.24 7.99
C ALA A 172 10.14 -10.43 9.28
N ASP A 173 10.78 -10.87 10.37
CA ASP A 173 10.92 -10.09 11.59
C ASP A 173 11.92 -8.95 11.40
N SER A 174 11.74 -7.84 12.15
CA SER A 174 12.71 -6.75 12.19
C SER A 174 14.03 -7.19 12.82
N GLN A 175 15.12 -6.65 12.36
CA GLN A 175 16.46 -6.86 12.94
C GLN A 175 16.87 -5.66 13.78
#